data_db756a394056cca3956ffb0d7f0e82d1
#
_entry.id   db756a394056cca3956ffb0d7f0e82d1
#
_cell.length_a   1.000
_cell.length_b   1.000
_cell.length_c   1.000
_cell.angle_alpha   90.00
_cell.angle_beta   90.00
_cell.angle_gamma   90.00
#
_symmetry.space_group_name_H-M   'P 1'
#
loop_
_entity.id
_entity.type
_entity.pdbx_description
1 polymer ?
#
loop_
_entity_poly.entity_id
_entity_poly.type
_entity_poly.pdbx_seq_one_letter_code
_entity_poly.pdbx_strand_id
1 'polypeptide(L)'
;MKILKIYLALILMFAFFSCDIVEPPYKKNSSVTPVDTTKRKVLVEDFTGFRCGNCPEASHKAEQIAELYPDRVILLALHAGPLSIPTPTRKYDFRTPETREIGDYYGLIATPYGMVSRP
;
A
#
# COMPACT_ATOMS: atom_id res chain seq x y z
N MET A 1 -44.53 24.65 19.64
CA MET A 1 -44.44 23.74 18.47
C MET A 1 -43.77 24.38 17.24
N LYS A 2 -44.02 25.64 16.89
CA LYS A 2 -43.37 26.31 15.71
C LYS A 2 -41.87 26.47 15.88
N ILE A 3 -41.42 26.91 17.06
CA ILE A 3 -40.00 27.12 17.36
C ILE A 3 -39.17 25.84 17.24
N LEU A 4 -39.70 24.72 17.75
CA LEU A 4 -39.04 23.43 17.66
C LEU A 4 -38.84 22.97 16.20
N LYS A 5 -39.81 23.24 15.32
CA LYS A 5 -39.71 22.91 13.89
C LYS A 5 -38.64 23.76 13.18
N ILE A 6 -38.47 25.03 13.59
CA ILE A 6 -37.45 25.95 13.06
C ILE A 6 -36.05 25.45 13.45
N TYR A 7 -35.85 25.05 14.71
CA TYR A 7 -34.55 24.47 15.15
C TYR A 7 -34.23 23.17 14.45
N LEU A 8 -35.20 22.29 14.26
CA LEU A 8 -35.02 21.03 13.53
C LEU A 8 -34.62 21.25 12.07
N ALA A 9 -35.26 22.24 11.41
CA ALA A 9 -34.94 22.61 10.03
C ALA A 9 -33.53 23.23 9.90
N LEU A 10 -33.12 24.06 10.87
CA LEU A 10 -31.76 24.61 10.93
C LEU A 10 -30.69 23.53 11.12
N ILE A 11 -30.91 22.60 12.01
CA ILE A 11 -29.98 21.45 12.23
C ILE A 11 -29.88 20.60 10.97
N LEU A 12 -31.00 20.33 10.30
CA LEU A 12 -31.00 19.59 9.04
C LEU A 12 -30.25 20.32 7.93
N MET A 13 -30.36 21.63 7.88
CA MET A 13 -29.66 22.46 6.88
C MET A 13 -28.13 22.46 7.10
N PHE A 14 -27.67 22.44 8.35
CA PHE A 14 -26.24 22.34 8.68
C PHE A 14 -25.67 20.95 8.37
N ALA A 15 -26.47 19.89 8.41
CA ALA A 15 -26.01 18.54 8.09
C ALA A 15 -25.62 18.35 6.60
N PHE A 16 -26.12 19.20 5.71
CA PHE A 16 -25.77 19.16 4.28
C PHE A 16 -24.49 19.93 3.92
N PHE A 17 -23.90 20.68 4.85
CA PHE A 17 -22.63 21.39 4.62
C PHE A 17 -21.41 20.61 5.05
N SER A 18 -21.55 19.36 5.48
CA SER A 18 -20.44 18.45 5.74
C SER A 18 -19.91 17.88 4.41
N CYS A 19 -19.45 18.76 3.52
CA CYS A 19 -18.59 18.35 2.44
C CYS A 19 -17.20 18.17 3.02
N ASP A 20 -16.78 16.92 3.16
CA ASP A 20 -15.39 16.56 3.37
C ASP A 20 -14.62 17.01 2.12
N ILE A 21 -13.94 18.15 2.22
CA ILE A 21 -13.01 18.60 1.18
C ILE A 21 -11.78 17.74 1.35
N VAL A 22 -11.79 16.57 0.69
CA VAL A 22 -10.58 15.81 0.52
C VAL A 22 -9.65 16.67 -0.34
N GLU A 23 -8.61 17.22 0.29
CA GLU A 23 -7.55 17.89 -0.45
C GLU A 23 -7.09 16.99 -1.60
N PRO A 24 -6.81 17.55 -2.79
CA PRO A 24 -6.49 16.75 -3.96
C PRO A 24 -5.37 15.77 -3.62
N PRO A 25 -5.58 14.46 -3.89
CA PRO A 25 -4.69 13.44 -3.41
C PRO A 25 -3.30 13.64 -4.01
N TYR A 26 -2.35 13.90 -3.15
CA TYR A 26 -0.99 13.40 -3.06
C TYR A 26 -0.13 13.25 -4.28
N LYS A 27 -0.61 13.30 -5.45
CA LYS A 27 0.21 13.54 -6.61
C LYS A 27 0.37 15.04 -6.74
N LYS A 28 1.24 15.64 -5.89
CA LYS A 28 2.02 16.76 -6.40
C LYS A 28 2.41 16.31 -7.80
N ASN A 29 2.04 17.07 -8.82
CA ASN A 29 2.69 16.98 -10.12
C ASN A 29 4.17 17.20 -9.84
N SER A 30 4.83 16.14 -9.40
CA SER A 30 6.26 16.08 -9.44
C SER A 30 6.53 16.34 -10.90
N SER A 31 7.09 17.50 -11.21
CA SER A 31 7.65 17.75 -12.53
C SER A 31 8.31 16.45 -12.91
N VAL A 32 7.77 15.80 -13.96
CA VAL A 32 8.29 14.52 -14.43
C VAL A 32 9.73 14.81 -14.78
N THR A 33 10.62 14.59 -13.84
CA THR A 33 12.05 14.63 -14.10
C THR A 33 12.27 13.63 -15.21
N PRO A 34 12.89 14.02 -16.34
CA PRO A 34 13.11 13.08 -17.42
C PRO A 34 13.76 11.82 -16.85
N VAL A 35 13.12 10.68 -17.03
CA VAL A 35 13.66 9.42 -16.53
C VAL A 35 15.00 9.21 -17.19
N ASP A 36 16.07 9.18 -16.42
CA ASP A 36 17.40 8.87 -16.91
C ASP A 36 17.41 7.41 -17.40
N THR A 37 17.18 7.22 -18.69
CA THR A 37 17.14 5.91 -19.34
C THR A 37 18.51 5.25 -19.43
N THR A 38 19.59 5.98 -19.11
CA THR A 38 20.95 5.43 -19.10
C THR A 38 21.25 4.57 -17.87
N LYS A 39 20.45 4.72 -16.81
CA LYS A 39 20.61 3.96 -15.57
C LYS A 39 19.65 2.78 -15.52
N ARG A 40 20.19 1.59 -15.37
CA ARG A 40 19.40 0.40 -15.12
C ARG A 40 18.67 0.52 -13.78
N LYS A 41 17.36 0.32 -13.80
CA LYS A 41 16.54 0.18 -12.59
C LYS A 41 16.65 -1.25 -12.06
N VAL A 42 16.53 -1.38 -10.74
CA VAL A 42 16.54 -2.64 -10.01
C VAL A 42 15.21 -2.79 -9.29
N LEU A 43 14.52 -3.87 -9.53
CA LEU A 43 13.30 -4.21 -8.80
C LEU A 43 13.67 -4.94 -7.51
N VAL A 44 13.20 -4.43 -6.39
CA VAL A 44 13.27 -5.11 -5.08
C VAL A 44 11.85 -5.48 -4.70
N GLU A 45 11.58 -6.77 -4.59
CA GLU A 45 10.29 -7.32 -4.20
C GLU A 45 10.33 -7.74 -2.75
N ASP A 46 9.43 -7.16 -1.94
CA ASP A 46 9.25 -7.47 -0.52
C ASP A 46 7.98 -8.33 -0.36
N PHE A 47 8.14 -9.62 -0.15
CA PHE A 47 7.03 -10.53 0.10
C PHE A 47 6.62 -10.43 1.56
N THR A 48 5.42 -9.98 1.78
CA THR A 48 4.89 -9.64 3.09
C THR A 48 3.51 -10.25 3.35
N GLY A 49 3.06 -10.17 4.59
CA GLY A 49 1.72 -10.61 4.99
C GLY A 49 1.24 -9.85 6.21
N PHE A 50 -0.02 -9.48 6.25
CA PHE A 50 -0.59 -8.67 7.34
C PHE A 50 -0.60 -9.37 8.72
N ARG A 51 -0.29 -10.69 8.78
CA ARG A 51 -0.10 -11.45 10.02
C ARG A 51 1.38 -11.67 10.36
N CYS A 52 2.28 -11.15 9.56
CA CYS A 52 3.72 -11.36 9.70
C CYS A 52 4.30 -10.33 10.68
N GLY A 53 4.69 -10.78 11.87
CA GLY A 53 5.24 -9.90 12.91
C GLY A 53 6.59 -9.27 12.57
N ASN A 54 7.42 -9.95 11.74
CA ASN A 54 8.75 -9.48 11.37
C ASN A 54 8.77 -8.70 10.05
N CYS A 55 7.66 -8.70 9.29
CA CYS A 55 7.60 -8.03 7.99
C CYS A 55 7.77 -6.51 8.08
N PRO A 56 7.25 -5.78 9.09
CA PRO A 56 7.48 -4.34 9.19
C PRO A 56 8.97 -3.96 9.24
N GLU A 57 9.78 -4.73 9.97
CA GLU A 57 11.22 -4.48 10.04
C GLU A 57 11.91 -4.77 8.69
N ALA A 58 11.52 -5.83 8.02
CA ALA A 58 12.06 -6.16 6.69
C ALA A 58 11.68 -5.11 5.64
N SER A 59 10.43 -4.65 5.63
CA SER A 59 9.96 -3.58 4.75
C SER A 59 10.73 -2.29 5.00
N HIS A 60 10.97 -1.93 6.26
CA HIS A 60 11.79 -0.75 6.60
C HIS A 60 13.23 -0.86 6.08
N LYS A 61 13.85 -2.04 6.14
CA LYS A 61 15.18 -2.27 5.54
C LYS A 61 15.15 -2.12 4.01
N ALA A 62 14.10 -2.61 3.36
CA ALA A 62 13.93 -2.44 1.92
C ALA A 62 13.74 -0.96 1.52
N GLU A 63 13.00 -0.18 2.32
CA GLU A 63 12.87 1.27 2.16
C GLU A 63 14.23 1.98 2.30
N GLN A 64 15.02 1.63 3.32
CA GLN A 64 16.37 2.18 3.50
C GLN A 64 17.28 1.91 2.28
N ILE A 65 17.18 0.73 1.67
CA ILE A 65 17.91 0.41 0.44
C ILE A 65 17.43 1.32 -0.71
N ALA A 66 16.12 1.53 -0.84
CA ALA A 66 15.59 2.42 -1.87
C ALA A 66 16.03 3.87 -1.66
N GLU A 67 16.13 4.34 -0.42
CA GLU A 67 16.62 5.67 -0.06
C GLU A 67 18.13 5.85 -0.36
N LEU A 68 18.93 4.80 -0.14
CA LEU A 68 20.36 4.82 -0.46
C LEU A 68 20.63 4.89 -1.97
N TYR A 69 19.72 4.39 -2.78
CA TYR A 69 19.83 4.34 -4.22
C TYR A 69 18.66 5.02 -4.93
N PRO A 70 18.43 6.31 -4.69
CA PRO A 70 17.33 7.04 -5.30
C PRO A 70 17.43 6.93 -6.82
N ASP A 71 16.31 6.85 -7.50
CA ASP A 71 16.21 6.67 -8.95
C ASP A 71 16.77 5.34 -9.51
N ARG A 72 17.31 4.45 -8.67
CA ARG A 72 17.84 3.15 -9.08
C ARG A 72 16.97 1.98 -8.62
N VAL A 73 16.35 2.07 -7.46
CA VAL A 73 15.56 1.02 -6.87
C VAL A 73 14.07 1.29 -7.05
N ILE A 74 13.35 0.27 -7.48
CA ILE A 74 11.89 0.21 -7.47
C ILE A 74 11.52 -0.81 -6.39
N LEU A 75 10.89 -0.35 -5.32
CA LEU A 75 10.42 -1.21 -4.24
C LEU A 75 8.97 -1.60 -4.51
N LEU A 76 8.67 -2.90 -4.46
CA LEU A 76 7.35 -3.46 -4.65
C LEU A 76 7.02 -4.42 -3.49
N ALA A 77 6.04 -4.07 -2.66
CA ALA A 77 5.53 -4.94 -1.63
C ALA A 77 4.44 -5.87 -2.19
N LEU A 78 4.58 -7.16 -1.94
CA LEU A 78 3.69 -8.21 -2.45
C LEU A 78 3.08 -8.99 -1.28
N HIS A 79 1.76 -8.92 -1.11
CA HIS A 79 1.07 -9.78 -0.16
C HIS A 79 0.95 -11.20 -0.71
N ALA A 80 1.81 -12.10 -0.22
CA ALA A 80 1.87 -13.50 -0.65
C ALA A 80 2.27 -14.43 0.51
N GLY A 81 2.13 -15.73 0.29
CA GLY A 81 2.50 -16.76 1.26
C GLY A 81 1.51 -16.92 2.43
N PRO A 82 1.82 -17.83 3.38
CA PRO A 82 0.86 -18.29 4.39
C PRO A 82 0.36 -17.19 5.34
N LEU A 83 1.21 -16.21 5.67
CA LEU A 83 0.85 -15.13 6.61
C LEU A 83 0.04 -13.99 5.95
N SER A 84 -0.18 -14.04 4.64
CA SER A 84 -1.06 -13.11 3.92
C SER A 84 -2.51 -13.62 3.80
N ILE A 85 -2.77 -14.90 4.16
CA ILE A 85 -4.08 -15.53 4.02
C ILE A 85 -5.05 -14.96 5.07
N PRO A 86 -6.26 -14.52 4.70
CA PRO A 86 -7.29 -14.06 5.64
C PRO A 86 -7.67 -15.13 6.67
N THR A 87 -8.16 -14.67 7.82
CA THR A 87 -8.71 -15.51 8.89
C THR A 87 -10.10 -15.01 9.29
N PRO A 88 -10.90 -15.79 10.03
CA PRO A 88 -12.20 -15.34 10.51
C PRO A 88 -12.17 -14.02 11.30
N THR A 89 -11.08 -13.76 12.02
CA THR A 89 -10.86 -12.53 12.79
C THR A 89 -10.21 -11.41 12.00
N ARG A 90 -9.55 -11.71 10.88
CA ARG A 90 -8.86 -10.76 10.00
C ARG A 90 -9.27 -11.04 8.56
N LYS A 91 -10.38 -10.45 8.14
CA LYS A 91 -11.12 -10.81 6.93
C LYS A 91 -10.58 -10.18 5.64
N TYR A 92 -9.77 -9.12 5.74
CA TYR A 92 -9.26 -8.42 4.57
C TYR A 92 -8.23 -9.26 3.83
N ASP A 93 -8.42 -9.40 2.52
CA ASP A 93 -7.49 -10.07 1.62
C ASP A 93 -6.77 -9.03 0.77
N PHE A 94 -5.49 -8.83 1.04
CA PHE A 94 -4.63 -7.90 0.30
C PHE A 94 -3.87 -8.60 -0.83
N ARG A 95 -4.08 -9.91 -1.02
CA ARG A 95 -3.47 -10.66 -2.11
C ARG A 95 -4.23 -10.40 -3.40
N THR A 96 -3.52 -10.44 -4.51
CA THR A 96 -4.10 -10.50 -5.85
C THR A 96 -3.87 -11.90 -6.46
N PRO A 97 -4.57 -12.26 -7.54
CA PRO A 97 -4.25 -13.49 -8.28
C PRO A 97 -2.78 -13.58 -8.67
N GLU A 98 -2.21 -12.47 -9.14
CA GLU A 98 -0.82 -12.37 -9.60
C GLU A 98 0.17 -12.58 -8.44
N THR A 99 -0.06 -11.97 -7.26
CA THR A 99 0.84 -12.16 -6.12
C THR A 99 0.82 -13.58 -5.60
N ARG A 100 -0.32 -14.28 -5.72
CA ARG A 100 -0.40 -15.71 -5.39
C ARG A 100 0.38 -16.55 -6.40
N GLU A 101 0.18 -16.32 -7.69
CA GLU A 101 0.88 -17.04 -8.76
C GLU A 101 2.40 -16.87 -8.63
N ILE A 102 2.88 -15.64 -8.38
CA ILE A 102 4.29 -15.36 -8.15
C ILE A 102 4.81 -16.12 -6.91
N GLY A 103 4.07 -16.07 -5.80
CA GLY A 103 4.44 -16.77 -4.57
C GLY A 103 4.53 -18.28 -4.76
N ASP A 104 3.59 -18.87 -5.48
CA ASP A 104 3.56 -20.31 -5.79
C ASP A 104 4.71 -20.68 -6.73
N TYR A 105 4.95 -19.90 -7.78
CA TYR A 105 6.02 -20.14 -8.75
C TYR A 105 7.41 -20.16 -8.10
N TYR A 106 7.68 -19.25 -7.16
CA TYR A 106 8.94 -19.19 -6.44
C TYR A 106 8.96 -20.04 -5.17
N GLY A 107 7.92 -20.82 -4.90
CA GLY A 107 7.84 -21.70 -3.74
C GLY A 107 7.90 -20.95 -2.41
N LEU A 108 7.19 -19.83 -2.29
CA LEU A 108 7.20 -18.97 -1.10
C LEU A 108 6.53 -19.67 0.09
N ILE A 109 7.33 -20.19 1.01
CA ILE A 109 6.87 -20.91 2.21
C ILE A 109 6.80 -20.06 3.47
N ALA A 110 7.48 -18.91 3.49
CA ALA A 110 7.55 -18.02 4.65
C ALA A 110 7.69 -16.56 4.23
N THR A 111 7.32 -15.65 5.14
CA THR A 111 7.54 -14.19 5.06
C THR A 111 8.15 -13.72 6.38
N PRO A 112 8.99 -12.64 6.39
CA PRO A 112 9.39 -11.84 5.23
C PRO A 112 10.34 -12.58 4.30
N TYR A 113 10.24 -12.29 3.01
CA TYR A 113 11.13 -12.79 1.97
C TYR A 113 11.34 -11.72 0.92
N GLY A 114 12.54 -11.61 0.38
CA GLY A 114 12.86 -10.58 -0.61
C GLY A 114 13.50 -11.16 -1.86
N MET A 115 13.22 -10.55 -3.01
CA MET A 115 13.89 -10.87 -4.28
C MET A 115 14.39 -9.58 -4.94
N VAL A 116 15.47 -9.72 -5.71
CA VAL A 116 16.06 -8.62 -6.47
C VAL A 116 16.07 -9.00 -7.94
N SER A 117 15.31 -8.24 -8.75
CA SER A 117 15.24 -8.37 -10.22
C SER A 117 14.93 -9.77 -10.74
N ARG A 118 14.29 -10.60 -9.97
CA ARG A 118 13.96 -12.02 -10.24
C ARG A 118 15.00 -12.76 -11.08
N PRO A 119 15.42 -13.94 -10.69
CA PRO A 119 16.38 -14.74 -11.48
C PRO A 119 15.77 -15.18 -12.81
#